data_9fbfcc07542106cb7119ca8dd285e723
#
_entry.id   9fbfcc07542106cb7119ca8dd285e723
#
_cell.length_a   1.000
_cell.length_b   1.000
_cell.length_c   1.000
_cell.angle_alpha   90.00
_cell.angle_beta   90.00
_cell.angle_gamma   90.00
#
_symmetry.space_group_name_H-M   'P 1'
#
loop_
_entity.id
_entity.type
_entity.pdbx_description
1 polymer ?
#
loop_
_entity_poly.entity_id
_entity_poly.type
_entity_poly.pdbx_seq_one_letter_code
_entity_poly.pdbx_strand_id
1 'polypeptide(L)'
;MARYIQDFYLNQPEDFVAFIMNDYLQKNGFTMSDWKGEPAYRAGDAMMEGYKYLKWSYVNGRFHLEAWLKGTFGGEWGLEGFVGTLQKKPYKNNLLQLMTVLQQSLPPQDGMGPQTGMPHVVPVQIVDNSKEATQALIFGILAMVMCWSPIFCVLLACLGFSRARMGAGSSKAGLALAGKVLSIVAMVITLVLFVMSLMGQLSL
;
A
#
# COMPACT_ATOMS: atom_id res chain seq x y z
N MET A 1 11.23 1.88 -21.63
CA MET A 1 11.30 1.65 -20.19
C MET A 1 10.15 2.41 -19.56
N ALA A 2 9.38 1.76 -18.72
CA ALA A 2 8.11 2.34 -18.23
C ALA A 2 8.15 2.60 -16.72
N ARG A 3 9.32 2.98 -16.17
CA ARG A 3 9.43 3.36 -14.75
C ARG A 3 8.92 4.79 -14.55
N TYR A 4 8.25 5.01 -13.44
CA TYR A 4 7.94 6.35 -12.96
C TYR A 4 9.18 6.88 -12.24
N ILE A 5 9.76 7.95 -12.75
CA ILE A 5 11.02 8.53 -12.25
C ILE A 5 10.72 9.94 -11.74
N GLN A 6 11.25 10.23 -10.55
CA GLN A 6 11.22 11.58 -9.96
C GLN A 6 12.61 11.98 -9.48
N ASP A 7 13.04 13.14 -9.92
CA ASP A 7 14.29 13.77 -9.54
C ASP A 7 14.01 15.17 -9.01
N PHE A 8 14.47 15.47 -7.81
CA PHE A 8 14.37 16.82 -7.26
C PHE A 8 15.45 17.07 -6.20
N TYR A 9 15.70 18.34 -5.91
CA TYR A 9 16.65 18.74 -4.88
C TYR A 9 15.92 18.97 -3.57
N LEU A 10 16.49 18.42 -2.48
CA LEU A 10 16.05 18.63 -1.11
C LEU A 10 17.15 19.31 -0.32
N ASN A 11 16.78 20.31 0.46
CA ASN A 11 17.68 20.94 1.43
C ASN A 11 17.44 20.33 2.82
N GLN A 12 17.55 19.01 2.91
CA GLN A 12 17.29 18.25 4.12
C GLN A 12 18.51 17.39 4.47
N PRO A 13 18.78 17.15 5.78
CA PRO A 13 19.81 16.22 6.20
C PRO A 13 19.54 14.80 5.67
N GLU A 14 20.61 14.07 5.36
CA GLU A 14 20.50 12.69 4.84
C GLU A 14 19.76 11.77 5.81
N ASP A 15 20.04 11.89 7.10
CA ASP A 15 19.38 11.10 8.15
C ASP A 15 17.87 11.33 8.20
N PHE A 16 17.42 12.56 7.95
CA PHE A 16 15.99 12.89 7.89
C PHE A 16 15.33 12.23 6.68
N VAL A 17 15.95 12.33 5.50
CA VAL A 17 15.44 11.69 4.29
C VAL A 17 15.40 10.18 4.45
N ALA A 18 16.46 9.58 4.99
CA ALA A 18 16.53 8.14 5.27
C ALA A 18 15.46 7.69 6.26
N PHE A 19 15.21 8.46 7.32
CA PHE A 19 14.15 8.18 8.30
C PHE A 19 12.76 8.16 7.65
N ILE A 20 12.42 9.19 6.87
CA ILE A 20 11.12 9.27 6.17
C ILE A 20 10.97 8.12 5.17
N MET A 21 12.03 7.79 4.43
CA MET A 21 11.99 6.69 3.47
C MET A 21 11.81 5.33 4.16
N ASN A 22 12.54 5.08 5.26
CA ASN A 22 12.41 3.84 6.01
C ASN A 22 11.02 3.69 6.63
N ASP A 23 10.46 4.76 7.20
CA ASP A 23 9.10 4.78 7.72
C ASP A 23 8.06 4.47 6.62
N TYR A 24 8.21 5.12 5.46
CA TYR A 24 7.36 4.85 4.30
C TYR A 24 7.44 3.40 3.83
N LEU A 25 8.66 2.85 3.70
CA LEU A 25 8.88 1.47 3.28
C LEU A 25 8.24 0.49 4.25
N GLN A 26 8.44 0.68 5.54
CA GLN A 26 7.90 -0.18 6.59
C GLN A 26 6.36 -0.14 6.62
N LYS A 27 5.76 1.05 6.59
CA LYS A 27 4.29 1.24 6.62
C LYS A 27 3.58 0.67 5.39
N ASN A 28 4.24 0.70 4.24
CA ASN A 28 3.68 0.16 3.00
C ASN A 28 4.10 -1.29 2.72
N GLY A 29 4.75 -1.96 3.67
CA GLY A 29 5.12 -3.37 3.58
C GLY A 29 6.18 -3.66 2.53
N PHE A 30 7.04 -2.70 2.22
CA PHE A 30 8.18 -2.90 1.34
C PHE A 30 9.30 -3.66 2.05
N THR A 31 9.83 -4.66 1.38
CA THR A 31 11.00 -5.43 1.82
C THR A 31 12.09 -5.37 0.75
N MET A 32 13.35 -5.46 1.18
CA MET A 32 14.45 -5.54 0.23
C MET A 32 14.32 -6.80 -0.63
N SER A 33 14.48 -6.65 -1.93
CA SER A 33 14.29 -7.69 -2.93
C SER A 33 15.18 -7.42 -4.13
N ASP A 34 15.08 -8.26 -5.13
CA ASP A 34 15.77 -8.14 -6.41
C ASP A 34 14.77 -7.99 -7.57
N TRP A 35 15.11 -7.15 -8.55
CA TRP A 35 14.43 -7.06 -9.82
C TRP A 35 15.41 -7.26 -10.96
N LYS A 36 15.45 -8.47 -11.52
CA LYS A 36 16.33 -8.84 -12.66
C LYS A 36 17.81 -8.54 -12.40
N GLY A 37 18.31 -8.83 -11.20
CA GLY A 37 19.71 -8.56 -10.81
C GLY A 37 19.94 -7.15 -10.25
N GLU A 38 18.92 -6.34 -10.14
CA GLU A 38 18.98 -4.98 -9.60
C GLU A 38 18.33 -4.94 -8.20
N PRO A 39 19.03 -4.43 -7.16
CA PRO A 39 18.44 -4.30 -5.84
C PRO A 39 17.30 -3.28 -5.84
N ALA A 40 16.14 -3.69 -5.37
CA ALA A 40 14.94 -2.86 -5.29
C ALA A 40 14.06 -3.30 -4.11
N TYR A 41 13.31 -2.37 -3.55
CA TYR A 41 12.28 -2.68 -2.56
C TYR A 41 11.03 -3.21 -3.24
N ARG A 42 10.42 -4.24 -2.67
CA ARG A 42 9.21 -4.88 -3.20
C ARG A 42 8.11 -4.93 -2.17
N ALA A 43 6.88 -4.60 -2.58
CA ALA A 43 5.66 -4.76 -1.80
C ALA A 43 4.55 -5.38 -2.65
N GLY A 44 3.47 -5.82 -2.00
CA GLY A 44 2.32 -6.41 -2.67
C GLY A 44 2.43 -7.92 -2.84
N ASP A 45 1.46 -8.50 -3.56
CA ASP A 45 1.38 -9.93 -3.82
C ASP A 45 0.99 -10.23 -5.27
N ALA A 46 1.12 -11.51 -5.66
CA ALA A 46 0.86 -11.94 -7.03
C ALA A 46 -0.63 -11.99 -7.40
N MET A 47 -1.55 -12.07 -6.41
CA MET A 47 -2.95 -12.39 -6.67
C MET A 47 -3.87 -11.17 -6.68
N MET A 48 -3.63 -10.17 -5.81
CA MET A 48 -4.58 -9.08 -5.59
C MET A 48 -4.04 -7.70 -5.97
N GLU A 49 -2.85 -7.34 -5.44
CA GLU A 49 -2.32 -5.99 -5.60
C GLU A 49 -1.29 -5.86 -6.73
N GLY A 50 -0.78 -6.99 -7.19
CA GLY A 50 0.41 -7.01 -8.02
C GLY A 50 1.66 -6.60 -7.23
N TYR A 51 2.83 -6.94 -7.73
CA TYR A 51 4.08 -6.53 -7.11
C TYR A 51 4.42 -5.09 -7.49
N LYS A 52 4.65 -4.27 -6.46
CA LYS A 52 5.11 -2.89 -6.54
C LYS A 52 6.59 -2.87 -6.24
N TYR A 53 7.35 -2.14 -7.01
CA TYR A 53 8.78 -1.98 -6.84
C TYR A 53 9.13 -0.52 -6.67
N LEU A 54 10.12 -0.27 -5.83
CA LEU A 54 10.64 1.07 -5.54
C LEU A 54 12.15 1.01 -5.38
N LYS A 55 12.83 1.98 -5.95
CA LYS A 55 14.24 2.25 -5.75
C LYS A 55 14.42 3.73 -5.48
N TRP A 56 15.30 4.07 -4.57
CA TRP A 56 15.59 5.46 -4.26
C TRP A 56 17.06 5.65 -3.92
N SER A 57 17.53 6.85 -4.10
CA SER A 57 18.84 7.30 -3.67
C SER A 57 18.80 8.78 -3.31
N TYR A 58 19.64 9.16 -2.36
CA TYR A 58 19.83 10.54 -1.97
C TYR A 58 21.32 10.83 -1.85
N VAL A 59 21.82 11.72 -2.68
CA VAL A 59 23.25 12.04 -2.74
C VAL A 59 23.40 13.54 -3.01
N ASN A 60 24.16 14.24 -2.17
CA ASN A 60 24.46 15.66 -2.33
C ASN A 60 23.20 16.54 -2.53
N GLY A 61 22.14 16.28 -1.77
CA GLY A 61 20.89 17.03 -1.87
C GLY A 61 19.98 16.62 -3.03
N ARG A 62 20.42 15.75 -3.93
CA ARG A 62 19.60 15.23 -5.03
C ARG A 62 18.92 13.96 -4.59
N PHE A 63 17.59 13.99 -4.59
CA PHE A 63 16.74 12.82 -4.36
C PHE A 63 16.31 12.24 -5.71
N HIS A 64 16.55 10.95 -5.88
CA HIS A 64 16.14 10.18 -7.05
C HIS A 64 15.24 9.04 -6.62
N LEU A 65 14.10 8.88 -7.27
CA LEU A 65 13.13 7.82 -6.99
C LEU A 65 12.65 7.19 -8.28
N GLU A 66 12.71 5.88 -8.33
CA GLU A 66 12.13 5.06 -9.40
C GLU A 66 11.04 4.16 -8.83
N ALA A 67 9.91 4.08 -9.50
CA ALA A 67 8.80 3.23 -9.09
C ALA A 67 8.13 2.55 -10.29
N TRP A 68 7.80 1.28 -10.15
CA TRP A 68 7.13 0.49 -11.18
C TRP A 68 6.31 -0.65 -10.60
N LEU A 69 5.44 -1.22 -11.43
CA LEU A 69 4.70 -2.43 -11.13
C LEU A 69 5.24 -3.59 -11.97
N LYS A 70 5.14 -4.81 -11.46
CA LYS A 70 5.38 -6.01 -12.25
C LYS A 70 4.20 -6.23 -13.18
N GLY A 71 4.45 -6.19 -14.47
CA GLY A 71 3.45 -6.50 -15.49
C GLY A 71 3.15 -7.99 -15.58
N THR A 72 2.03 -8.34 -16.22
CA THR A 72 1.51 -9.70 -16.35
C THR A 72 2.51 -10.66 -17.03
N PHE A 73 3.34 -10.15 -17.93
CA PHE A 73 4.36 -10.93 -18.65
C PHE A 73 5.78 -10.73 -18.07
N GLY A 74 5.90 -10.31 -16.81
CA GLY A 74 7.21 -10.09 -16.17
C GLY A 74 7.96 -8.84 -16.64
N GLY A 75 7.28 -7.94 -17.37
CA GLY A 75 7.81 -6.63 -17.75
C GLY A 75 7.61 -5.58 -16.66
N GLU A 76 8.16 -4.39 -16.90
CA GLU A 76 7.97 -3.21 -16.05
C GLU A 76 6.76 -2.43 -16.55
N TRP A 77 5.83 -2.13 -15.66
CA TRP A 77 4.72 -1.22 -15.91
C TRP A 77 4.91 0.08 -15.13
N GLY A 78 5.01 1.17 -15.85
CA GLY A 78 5.03 2.50 -15.26
C GLY A 78 3.70 2.84 -14.59
N LEU A 79 3.73 3.86 -13.73
CA LEU A 79 2.55 4.32 -12.98
C LEU A 79 1.63 5.21 -13.82
N GLU A 80 1.94 5.42 -15.09
CA GLU A 80 1.14 6.20 -16.04
C GLU A 80 0.37 5.29 -17.00
N GLY A 81 -0.64 5.86 -17.68
CA GLY A 81 -1.48 5.15 -18.62
C GLY A 81 -2.69 4.46 -17.99
N PHE A 82 -3.65 4.09 -18.86
CA PHE A 82 -4.96 3.57 -18.46
C PHE A 82 -4.93 2.11 -17.98
N VAL A 83 -4.06 1.28 -18.57
CA VAL A 83 -3.99 -0.15 -18.23
C VAL A 83 -3.48 -0.33 -16.81
N GLY A 84 -4.22 -1.06 -15.98
CA GLY A 84 -3.87 -1.28 -14.57
C GLY A 84 -4.14 -0.10 -13.64
N THR A 85 -5.00 0.83 -14.02
CA THR A 85 -5.32 2.06 -13.26
C THR A 85 -5.71 1.79 -11.81
N LEU A 86 -6.42 0.69 -11.52
CA LEU A 86 -6.82 0.31 -10.17
C LEU A 86 -5.63 0.08 -9.23
N GLN A 87 -4.53 -0.47 -9.76
CA GLN A 87 -3.31 -0.73 -9.00
C GLN A 87 -2.35 0.48 -9.02
N LYS A 88 -2.32 1.20 -10.14
CA LYS A 88 -1.41 2.34 -10.36
C LYS A 88 -1.81 3.58 -9.55
N LYS A 89 -3.10 3.95 -9.56
CA LYS A 89 -3.58 5.17 -8.89
C LYS A 89 -3.26 5.21 -7.39
N PRO A 90 -3.60 4.19 -6.58
CA PRO A 90 -3.26 4.19 -5.17
C PRO A 90 -1.76 4.30 -4.94
N TYR A 91 -0.96 3.55 -5.70
CA TYR A 91 0.49 3.58 -5.56
C TYR A 91 1.08 4.94 -5.93
N LYS A 92 0.65 5.53 -7.08
CA LYS A 92 1.09 6.88 -7.49
C LYS A 92 0.69 7.93 -6.45
N ASN A 93 -0.52 7.88 -5.91
CA ASN A 93 -0.97 8.82 -4.88
C ASN A 93 -0.13 8.72 -3.61
N ASN A 94 0.20 7.52 -3.15
CA ASN A 94 1.07 7.31 -1.99
C ASN A 94 2.48 7.89 -2.22
N LEU A 95 3.03 7.75 -3.44
CA LEU A 95 4.31 8.35 -3.80
C LEU A 95 4.24 9.88 -3.85
N LEU A 96 3.17 10.46 -4.39
CA LEU A 96 2.97 11.90 -4.41
C LEU A 96 2.92 12.49 -2.99
N GLN A 97 2.26 11.79 -2.08
CA GLN A 97 2.20 12.17 -0.67
C GLN A 97 3.57 12.07 0.01
N LEU A 98 4.33 10.99 -0.24
CA LEU A 98 5.70 10.86 0.22
C LEU A 98 6.56 12.04 -0.25
N MET A 99 6.44 12.42 -1.54
CA MET A 99 7.19 13.56 -2.09
C MET A 99 6.78 14.88 -1.42
N THR A 100 5.49 15.08 -1.15
CA THR A 100 5.03 16.26 -0.42
C THR A 100 5.64 16.34 0.98
N VAL A 101 5.73 15.21 1.69
CA VAL A 101 6.35 15.15 3.02
C VAL A 101 7.85 15.45 2.94
N LEU A 102 8.56 14.87 1.97
CA LEU A 102 9.99 15.11 1.77
C LEU A 102 10.32 16.57 1.42
N GLN A 103 9.41 17.25 0.71
CA GLN A 103 9.56 18.65 0.30
C GLN A 103 9.12 19.66 1.37
N GLN A 104 8.45 19.21 2.44
CA GLN A 104 8.14 20.11 3.56
C GLN A 104 9.43 20.56 4.22
N SER A 105 9.68 21.87 4.20
CA SER A 105 10.78 22.46 4.94
C SER A 105 10.57 22.26 6.44
N LEU A 106 11.61 21.81 7.14
CA LEU A 106 11.61 21.88 8.60
C LEU A 106 11.35 23.33 8.99
N PRO A 107 10.47 23.60 9.99
CA PRO A 107 10.34 24.96 10.49
C PRO A 107 11.72 25.45 10.95
N PRO A 108 12.09 26.73 10.69
CA PRO A 108 13.35 27.28 11.13
C PRO A 108 13.45 27.06 12.64
N GLN A 109 14.52 26.42 13.09
CA GLN A 109 14.84 26.32 14.51
C GLN A 109 15.32 27.71 14.94
N ASP A 110 14.39 28.55 15.39
CA ASP A 110 14.75 29.75 16.12
C ASP A 110 15.39 29.36 17.45
N GLY A 111 16.68 29.61 17.49
CA GLY A 111 17.61 29.63 18.59
C GLY A 111 17.14 29.08 19.93
N MET A 112 17.74 27.96 20.32
CA MET A 112 18.13 27.77 21.71
C MET A 112 19.09 26.57 21.87
N GLY A 113 20.08 26.78 22.71
CA GLY A 113 21.24 26.04 23.07
C GLY A 113 21.23 24.52 23.19
N PRO A 114 22.34 23.91 23.59
CA PRO A 114 22.59 22.46 23.49
C PRO A 114 21.69 21.71 24.47
N GLN A 115 20.56 21.17 24.01
CA GLN A 115 19.80 20.17 24.74
C GLN A 115 20.02 18.80 24.13
N THR A 116 20.76 18.03 24.89
CA THR A 116 20.87 16.58 24.87
C THR A 116 19.52 15.90 24.67
N GLY A 117 19.37 15.13 23.58
CA GLY A 117 18.57 13.92 23.55
C GLY A 117 17.07 14.12 23.40
N MET A 118 16.65 13.83 22.27
CA MET A 118 15.46 13.17 21.70
C MET A 118 15.13 13.85 20.38
N PRO A 119 15.01 13.10 19.29
CA PRO A 119 14.56 13.70 18.04
C PRO A 119 13.15 14.22 18.29
N HIS A 120 12.98 15.53 18.16
CA HIS A 120 11.66 16.17 18.13
C HIS A 120 10.95 15.58 16.90
N VAL A 121 10.08 14.61 17.13
CA VAL A 121 9.22 14.05 16.11
C VAL A 121 8.27 15.17 15.70
N VAL A 122 8.63 15.93 14.67
CA VAL A 122 7.67 16.75 13.94
C VAL A 122 6.53 15.78 13.55
N PRO A 123 5.28 16.06 13.87
CA PRO A 123 4.17 15.21 13.45
C PRO A 123 4.13 15.25 11.91
N VAL A 124 4.83 14.30 11.31
CA VAL A 124 4.64 14.00 9.89
C VAL A 124 3.15 13.72 9.76
N GLN A 125 2.42 14.54 9.01
CA GLN A 125 1.05 14.22 8.68
C GLN A 125 1.07 12.94 7.84
N ILE A 126 1.10 11.82 8.55
CA ILE A 126 0.95 10.51 7.97
C ILE A 126 -0.43 10.54 7.34
N VAL A 127 -0.47 10.34 6.04
CA VAL A 127 -1.74 10.18 5.35
C VAL A 127 -2.47 9.05 6.03
N ASP A 128 -3.48 9.44 6.76
CA ASP A 128 -4.30 8.50 7.51
C ASP A 128 -5.21 7.76 6.51
N ASN A 129 -4.80 6.55 6.15
CA ASN A 129 -5.58 5.63 5.34
C ASN A 129 -6.83 5.10 6.09
N SER A 130 -7.38 5.90 7.02
CA SER A 130 -8.56 5.54 7.80
C SER A 130 -9.80 5.35 6.92
N LYS A 131 -9.85 6.03 5.77
CA LYS A 131 -10.90 5.82 4.75
C LYS A 131 -10.84 4.41 4.17
N GLU A 132 -9.65 3.92 3.88
CA GLU A 132 -9.43 2.56 3.36
C GLU A 132 -9.78 1.50 4.41
N ALA A 133 -9.45 1.74 5.67
CA ALA A 133 -9.83 0.87 6.78
C ALA A 133 -11.36 0.79 6.96
N THR A 134 -12.06 1.92 6.85
CA THR A 134 -13.52 1.97 6.92
C THR A 134 -14.16 1.27 5.72
N GLN A 135 -13.62 1.47 4.51
CA GLN A 135 -14.08 0.77 3.30
C GLN A 135 -13.88 -0.73 3.39
N ALA A 136 -12.77 -1.20 3.96
CA ALA A 136 -12.53 -2.61 4.19
C ALA A 136 -13.62 -3.26 5.05
N LEU A 137 -14.04 -2.57 6.12
CA LEU A 137 -15.13 -3.03 6.98
C LEU A 137 -16.46 -3.08 6.23
N ILE A 138 -16.80 -2.04 5.47
CA ILE A 138 -18.03 -1.95 4.67
C ILE A 138 -18.08 -3.10 3.66
N PHE A 139 -17.01 -3.33 2.90
CA PHE A 139 -16.96 -4.43 1.93
C PHE A 139 -17.00 -5.80 2.59
N GLY A 140 -16.39 -5.96 3.78
CA GLY A 140 -16.48 -7.19 4.56
C GLY A 140 -17.92 -7.50 5.00
N ILE A 141 -18.65 -6.51 5.50
CA ILE A 141 -20.06 -6.64 5.88
C ILE A 141 -20.92 -6.93 4.65
N LEU A 142 -20.71 -6.20 3.55
CA LEU A 142 -21.46 -6.38 2.32
C LEU A 142 -21.24 -7.76 1.70
N ALA A 143 -20.03 -8.31 1.79
CA ALA A 143 -19.73 -9.67 1.37
C ALA A 143 -20.51 -10.72 2.19
N MET A 144 -20.68 -10.49 3.49
CA MET A 144 -21.50 -11.36 4.35
C MET A 144 -22.98 -11.34 3.97
N VAL A 145 -23.54 -10.15 3.67
CA VAL A 145 -24.94 -10.01 3.24
C VAL A 145 -25.17 -10.63 1.87
N MET A 146 -24.20 -10.55 0.97
CA MET A 146 -24.27 -11.06 -0.41
C MET A 146 -23.83 -12.52 -0.57
N CYS A 147 -23.72 -13.29 0.53
CA CYS A 147 -23.35 -14.71 0.50
C CYS A 147 -24.26 -15.60 -0.38
N TRP A 148 -25.47 -15.12 -0.67
CA TRP A 148 -26.41 -15.80 -1.57
C TRP A 148 -25.89 -15.92 -3.01
N SER A 149 -25.06 -14.97 -3.47
CA SER A 149 -24.47 -15.01 -4.80
C SER A 149 -22.95 -15.20 -4.69
N PRO A 150 -22.43 -16.40 -5.03
CA PRO A 150 -21.02 -16.72 -4.83
C PRO A 150 -20.08 -15.79 -5.60
N ILE A 151 -20.47 -15.35 -6.79
CA ILE A 151 -19.65 -14.46 -7.63
C ILE A 151 -19.50 -13.08 -6.95
N PHE A 152 -20.59 -12.48 -6.51
CA PHE A 152 -20.55 -11.17 -5.84
C PHE A 152 -19.87 -11.23 -4.48
N CYS A 153 -20.06 -12.33 -3.72
CA CYS A 153 -19.39 -12.52 -2.44
C CYS A 153 -17.88 -12.57 -2.61
N VAL A 154 -17.36 -13.34 -3.57
CA VAL A 154 -15.92 -13.44 -3.84
C VAL A 154 -15.35 -12.09 -4.26
N LEU A 155 -16.02 -11.36 -5.17
CA LEU A 155 -15.56 -10.04 -5.61
C LEU A 155 -15.49 -9.04 -4.45
N LEU A 156 -16.54 -8.98 -3.61
CA LEU A 156 -16.58 -8.07 -2.46
C LEU A 156 -15.56 -8.46 -1.38
N ALA A 157 -15.38 -9.76 -1.13
CA ALA A 157 -14.37 -10.25 -0.21
C ALA A 157 -12.94 -9.89 -0.67
N CYS A 158 -12.66 -10.01 -1.97
CA CYS A 158 -11.38 -9.60 -2.56
C CYS A 158 -11.14 -8.08 -2.41
N LEU A 159 -12.15 -7.26 -2.68
CA LEU A 159 -12.06 -5.82 -2.49
C LEU A 159 -11.87 -5.45 -1.03
N GLY A 160 -12.59 -6.08 -0.10
CA GLY A 160 -12.46 -5.86 1.34
C GLY A 160 -11.07 -6.22 1.85
N PHE A 161 -10.52 -7.33 1.39
CA PHE A 161 -9.18 -7.78 1.76
C PHE A 161 -8.07 -6.84 1.24
N SER A 162 -8.19 -6.37 0.00
CA SER A 162 -7.26 -5.40 -0.59
C SER A 162 -7.28 -4.08 0.19
N ARG A 163 -8.45 -3.55 0.51
CA ARG A 163 -8.62 -2.32 1.29
C ARG A 163 -8.13 -2.47 2.73
N ALA A 164 -8.32 -3.63 3.35
CA ALA A 164 -7.83 -3.93 4.68
C ALA A 164 -6.30 -3.84 4.78
N ARG A 165 -5.59 -4.28 3.75
CA ARG A 165 -4.12 -4.15 3.71
C ARG A 165 -3.66 -2.70 3.63
N MET A 166 -4.32 -1.88 2.82
CA MET A 166 -4.00 -0.45 2.72
C MET A 166 -4.33 0.31 4.00
N GLY A 167 -5.37 -0.10 4.72
CA GLY A 167 -5.78 0.48 6.00
C GLY A 167 -5.00 -0.02 7.21
N ALA A 168 -4.16 -1.04 7.08
CA ALA A 168 -3.47 -1.68 8.22
C ALA A 168 -2.49 -0.74 8.97
N GLY A 169 -1.94 0.27 8.28
CA GLY A 169 -1.06 1.30 8.87
C GLY A 169 -1.78 2.57 9.32
N SER A 170 -3.11 2.61 9.29
CA SER A 170 -3.89 3.80 9.65
C SER A 170 -4.21 3.88 11.15
N SER A 171 -4.69 5.05 11.61
CA SER A 171 -5.22 5.24 12.96
C SER A 171 -6.38 4.30 13.28
N LYS A 172 -7.04 3.73 12.26
CA LYS A 172 -8.14 2.77 12.35
C LYS A 172 -7.77 1.34 11.96
N ALA A 173 -6.54 0.92 12.20
CA ALA A 173 -6.02 -0.40 11.87
C ALA A 173 -6.91 -1.56 12.40
N GLY A 174 -7.58 -1.36 13.56
CA GLY A 174 -8.54 -2.32 14.11
C GLY A 174 -9.75 -2.57 13.19
N LEU A 175 -10.27 -1.54 12.51
CA LEU A 175 -11.35 -1.67 11.53
C LEU A 175 -10.88 -2.39 10.26
N ALA A 176 -9.65 -2.14 9.83
CA ALA A 176 -9.04 -2.85 8.71
C ALA A 176 -8.88 -4.34 9.02
N LEU A 177 -8.44 -4.68 10.24
CA LEU A 177 -8.35 -6.07 10.70
C LEU A 177 -9.72 -6.74 10.74
N ALA A 178 -10.74 -6.09 11.30
CA ALA A 178 -12.10 -6.60 11.33
C ALA A 178 -12.65 -6.84 9.91
N GLY A 179 -12.47 -5.90 8.98
CA GLY A 179 -12.85 -6.07 7.58
C GLY A 179 -12.14 -7.24 6.89
N LYS A 180 -10.85 -7.45 7.20
CA LYS A 180 -10.07 -8.59 6.69
C LYS A 180 -10.63 -9.93 7.20
N VAL A 181 -10.91 -10.04 8.49
CA VAL A 181 -11.47 -11.25 9.10
C VAL A 181 -12.85 -11.57 8.52
N LEU A 182 -13.74 -10.56 8.43
CA LEU A 182 -15.08 -10.72 7.84
C LEU A 182 -15.01 -11.19 6.38
N SER A 183 -14.08 -10.64 5.58
CA SER A 183 -13.90 -11.06 4.20
C SER A 183 -13.45 -12.52 4.07
N ILE A 184 -12.56 -12.97 4.94
CA ILE A 184 -12.10 -14.38 4.99
C ILE A 184 -13.27 -15.30 5.40
N VAL A 185 -14.01 -14.95 6.44
CA VAL A 185 -15.16 -15.73 6.92
C VAL A 185 -16.23 -15.84 5.82
N ALA A 186 -16.56 -14.73 5.15
CA ALA A 186 -17.51 -14.73 4.03
C ALA A 186 -17.06 -15.67 2.89
N MET A 187 -15.76 -15.66 2.56
CA MET A 187 -15.20 -16.53 1.52
C MET A 187 -15.32 -18.02 1.90
N VAL A 188 -15.02 -18.36 3.15
CA VAL A 188 -15.12 -19.74 3.65
C VAL A 188 -16.59 -20.22 3.62
N ILE A 189 -17.52 -19.40 4.10
CA ILE A 189 -18.97 -19.74 4.08
C ILE A 189 -19.44 -19.96 2.64
N THR A 190 -19.07 -19.06 1.71
CA THR A 190 -19.44 -19.19 0.31
C THR A 190 -18.90 -20.47 -0.32
N LEU A 191 -17.66 -20.84 0.00
CA LEU A 191 -17.04 -22.08 -0.48
C LEU A 191 -17.81 -23.30 0.02
N VAL A 192 -18.16 -23.34 1.30
CA VAL A 192 -18.93 -24.44 1.91
C VAL A 192 -20.30 -24.56 1.25
N LEU A 193 -21.03 -23.45 1.09
CA LEU A 193 -22.35 -23.44 0.43
C LEU A 193 -22.25 -23.90 -1.02
N PHE A 194 -21.22 -23.49 -1.74
CA PHE A 194 -20.98 -23.92 -3.11
C PHE A 194 -20.73 -25.43 -3.21
N VAL A 195 -19.89 -26.00 -2.34
CA VAL A 195 -19.62 -27.44 -2.29
C VAL A 195 -20.89 -28.22 -1.96
N MET A 196 -21.67 -27.75 -0.97
CA MET A 196 -22.96 -28.41 -0.62
C MET A 196 -23.95 -28.37 -1.79
N SER A 197 -24.01 -27.27 -2.54
CA SER A 197 -24.85 -27.16 -3.74
C SER A 197 -24.43 -28.15 -4.82
N LEU A 198 -23.14 -28.33 -5.06
CA LEU A 198 -22.62 -29.32 -6.01
C LEU A 198 -22.97 -30.76 -5.59
N MET A 199 -22.77 -31.09 -4.31
CA MET A 199 -23.10 -32.43 -3.79
C MET A 199 -24.61 -32.73 -3.88
N GLY A 200 -25.45 -31.71 -3.65
CA GLY A 200 -26.91 -31.87 -3.78
C GLY A 200 -27.35 -32.11 -5.24
N GLN A 201 -26.61 -31.58 -6.24
CA GLN A 201 -26.89 -31.86 -7.64
C GLN A 201 -26.41 -33.23 -8.11
N LEU A 202 -25.39 -33.78 -7.48
CA LEU A 202 -24.85 -35.12 -7.80
C LEU A 202 -25.65 -36.27 -7.16
N SER A 203 -26.55 -35.97 -6.22
CA SER A 203 -27.40 -36.96 -5.54
C SER A 203 -28.81 -37.09 -6.13
N LEU A 204 -29.10 -36.36 -7.20
CA LEU A 204 -30.33 -36.47 -8.03
C LEU A 204 -30.02 -37.18 -9.33
#